data_a96270c54097a9411b047fa7690c305a
#
_entry.id   a96270c54097a9411b047fa7690c305a
#
_cell.length_a   1.000
_cell.length_b   1.000
_cell.length_c   1.000
_cell.angle_alpha   90.00
_cell.angle_beta   90.00
_cell.angle_gamma   90.00
#
_symmetry.space_group_name_H-M   'P 1'
#
loop_
_entity.id
_entity.type
_entity.pdbx_description
1 polymer ?
#
loop_
_entity_poly.entity_id
_entity_poly.type
_entity_poly.pdbx_seq_one_letter_code
_entity_poly.pdbx_strand_id
1 'polypeptide(L)'
;MEFILVYVTCKDRAEALSVGRAVVEDRLAACANIIDGMDSIYWWQGELQVEKEAILIMKSHRDLFAELTEKVKSKHSYEIPCVVALPIETGNEDYLNWLMAETKATDINK
;
A
#
# COMPACT_ATOMS: atom_id res chain seq x y z
N MET A 1 -12.59 -13.84 -5.07
CA MET A 1 -12.01 -12.61 -4.50
C MET A 1 -10.59 -12.44 -4.98
N GLU A 2 -10.26 -11.28 -5.51
CA GLU A 2 -8.91 -11.03 -6.01
C GLU A 2 -8.07 -10.35 -4.93
N PHE A 3 -6.95 -10.98 -4.58
CA PHE A 3 -5.99 -10.41 -3.62
C PHE A 3 -4.98 -9.58 -4.37
N ILE A 4 -4.49 -8.53 -3.72
CA ILE A 4 -3.54 -7.61 -4.34
C ILE A 4 -2.39 -7.30 -3.40
N LEU A 5 -1.26 -7.00 -4.01
CA LEU A 5 -0.09 -6.46 -3.33
C LEU A 5 0.01 -5.00 -3.74
N VAL A 6 -0.06 -4.10 -2.76
CA VAL A 6 -0.06 -2.66 -3.01
C VAL A 6 1.34 -2.12 -2.74
N TYR A 7 1.87 -1.36 -3.70
CA TYR A 7 3.20 -0.78 -3.63
C TYR A 7 3.08 0.73 -3.52
N VAL A 8 3.73 1.29 -2.50
CA VAL A 8 3.73 2.74 -2.24
C VAL A 8 5.16 3.16 -1.96
N THR A 9 5.58 4.31 -2.50
CA THR A 9 6.88 4.88 -2.12
C THR A 9 6.64 6.04 -1.18
N CYS A 10 7.49 6.15 -0.15
CA CYS A 10 7.39 7.18 0.87
C CYS A 10 8.73 7.90 1.00
N LYS A 11 8.71 9.12 1.52
CA LYS A 11 9.93 9.92 1.60
C LYS A 11 10.97 9.32 2.54
N ASP A 12 10.52 8.58 3.56
CA ASP A 12 11.41 7.95 4.53
C ASP A 12 10.67 6.86 5.28
N ARG A 13 11.41 6.16 6.15
CA ARG A 13 10.87 5.07 6.94
C ARG A 13 9.74 5.53 7.86
N ALA A 14 9.88 6.69 8.47
CA ALA A 14 8.87 7.20 9.41
C ALA A 14 7.54 7.42 8.70
N GLU A 15 7.55 7.98 7.50
CA GLU A 15 6.32 8.17 6.74
C GLU A 15 5.71 6.83 6.34
N ALA A 16 6.54 5.88 5.89
CA ALA A 16 6.05 4.56 5.50
C ALA A 16 5.38 3.86 6.68
N LEU A 17 5.97 3.95 7.88
CA LEU A 17 5.38 3.38 9.08
C LEU A 17 4.05 4.06 9.42
N SER A 18 4.00 5.37 9.33
CA SER A 18 2.78 6.13 9.64
C SER A 18 1.64 5.79 8.69
N VAL A 19 1.93 5.80 7.39
CA VAL A 19 0.94 5.49 6.37
C VAL A 19 0.48 4.02 6.49
N GLY A 20 1.44 3.10 6.59
CA GLY A 20 1.13 1.68 6.69
C GLY A 20 0.30 1.36 7.92
N ARG A 21 0.64 1.94 9.06
CA ARG A 21 -0.10 1.73 10.28
C ARG A 21 -1.54 2.23 10.16
N ALA A 22 -1.74 3.41 9.59
CA ALA A 22 -3.09 3.97 9.42
C ALA A 22 -3.96 3.06 8.55
N VAL A 23 -3.40 2.54 7.46
CA VAL A 23 -4.12 1.64 6.56
C VAL A 23 -4.50 0.34 7.26
N VAL A 24 -3.53 -0.26 7.97
CA VAL A 24 -3.77 -1.54 8.65
C VAL A 24 -4.75 -1.37 9.82
N GLU A 25 -4.64 -0.29 10.58
CA GLU A 25 -5.56 -0.03 11.68
C GLU A 25 -7.01 0.07 11.20
N ASP A 26 -7.22 0.63 10.03
CA ASP A 26 -8.56 0.74 9.44
C ASP A 26 -8.98 -0.53 8.71
N ARG A 27 -8.19 -1.58 8.78
CA ARG A 27 -8.44 -2.88 8.16
C ARG A 27 -8.60 -2.80 6.64
N LEU A 28 -7.92 -1.84 6.04
CA LEU A 28 -7.89 -1.70 4.58
C LEU A 28 -6.79 -2.56 3.96
N ALA A 29 -5.88 -3.06 4.79
CA ALA A 29 -4.89 -4.05 4.41
C ALA A 29 -4.67 -4.96 5.62
N ALA A 30 -4.32 -6.22 5.37
CA ALA A 30 -4.05 -7.17 6.45
C ALA A 30 -2.69 -6.94 7.06
N CYS A 31 -1.73 -6.47 6.27
CA CYS A 31 -0.38 -6.23 6.76
C CYS A 31 0.33 -5.17 5.92
N ALA A 32 1.38 -4.62 6.50
CA ALA A 32 2.26 -3.66 5.83
C ALA A 32 3.70 -4.05 6.12
N ASN A 33 4.53 -3.99 5.08
CA ASN A 33 5.96 -4.27 5.19
C ASN A 33 6.70 -3.04 4.70
N ILE A 34 7.72 -2.61 5.45
CA ILE A 34 8.48 -1.41 5.11
C ILE A 34 9.92 -1.81 4.82
N ILE A 35 10.45 -1.33 3.68
CA ILE A 35 11.84 -1.52 3.31
C ILE A 35 12.44 -0.13 3.15
N ASP A 36 13.45 0.18 3.96
CA ASP A 36 14.08 1.49 3.96
C ASP A 36 15.29 1.51 3.01
N GLY A 37 15.78 2.70 2.70
CA GLY A 37 17.04 2.86 2.01
C GLY A 37 17.02 2.60 0.51
N MET A 38 15.87 2.77 -0.13
CA MET A 38 15.78 2.61 -1.58
C MET A 38 16.29 3.87 -2.28
N ASP A 39 17.06 3.69 -3.35
CA ASP A 39 17.44 4.78 -4.23
C ASP A 39 16.40 4.88 -5.34
N SER A 40 15.87 6.09 -5.56
CA SER A 40 14.86 6.32 -6.59
C SER A 40 15.37 7.35 -7.58
N ILE A 41 15.15 7.11 -8.86
CA ILE A 41 15.52 8.01 -9.94
C ILE A 41 14.27 8.24 -10.77
N TYR A 42 13.84 9.49 -10.88
CA TYR A 42 12.57 9.79 -11.57
C TYR A 42 12.54 11.24 -12.07
N TRP A 43 11.66 11.50 -13.01
CA TRP A 43 11.41 12.84 -13.52
C TRP A 43 10.33 13.52 -12.70
N TRP A 44 10.59 14.77 -12.32
CA TRP A 44 9.59 15.60 -11.64
C TRP A 44 9.76 17.04 -12.10
N GLN A 45 8.69 17.60 -12.69
CA GLN A 45 8.66 18.99 -13.14
C GLN A 45 9.87 19.34 -14.03
N GLY A 46 10.19 18.46 -14.95
CA GLY A 46 11.25 18.71 -15.94
C GLY A 46 12.65 18.44 -15.47
N GLU A 47 12.83 17.96 -14.24
CA GLU A 47 14.15 17.68 -13.69
C GLU A 47 14.28 16.23 -13.25
N LEU A 48 15.48 15.69 -13.42
CA LEU A 48 15.80 14.34 -12.97
C LEU A 48 16.12 14.38 -11.48
N GLN A 49 15.37 13.62 -10.72
CA GLN A 49 15.56 13.51 -9.27
C GLN A 49 16.26 12.21 -8.93
N VAL A 50 17.18 12.27 -7.97
CA VAL A 50 17.83 11.07 -7.40
C VAL A 50 17.71 11.21 -5.88
N GLU A 51 16.85 10.40 -5.28
CA GLU A 51 16.54 10.56 -3.87
C GLU A 51 16.43 9.23 -3.16
N LYS A 52 16.58 9.27 -1.83
CA LYS A 52 16.31 8.10 -1.00
C LYS A 52 14.83 8.05 -0.68
N GLU A 53 14.26 6.87 -0.75
CA GLU A 53 12.87 6.64 -0.38
C GLU A 53 12.74 5.34 0.38
N ALA A 54 11.58 5.15 1.03
CA ALA A 54 11.22 3.88 1.64
C ALA A 54 10.10 3.25 0.83
N ILE A 55 10.08 1.92 0.80
CA ILE A 55 9.03 1.15 0.14
C ILE A 55 8.04 0.69 1.20
N LEU A 56 6.76 0.90 0.92
CA LEU A 56 5.68 0.37 1.73
C LEU A 56 4.92 -0.64 0.88
N ILE A 57 4.90 -1.89 1.31
CA ILE A 57 4.20 -2.97 0.62
C ILE A 57 3.07 -3.43 1.52
N MET A 58 1.85 -3.49 0.98
CA MET A 58 0.69 -3.90 1.75
C MET A 58 -0.05 -5.00 1.01
N LYS A 59 -0.71 -5.88 1.76
CA LYS A 59 -1.49 -6.95 1.15
C LYS A 59 -2.95 -6.75 1.51
N SER A 60 -3.81 -6.78 0.49
CA SER A 60 -5.22 -6.49 0.64
C SER A 60 -6.01 -7.24 -0.44
N HIS A 61 -7.23 -6.83 -0.70
CA HIS A 61 -7.97 -7.35 -1.84
C HIS A 61 -8.55 -6.18 -2.64
N ARG A 62 -8.89 -6.50 -3.90
CA ARG A 62 -9.23 -5.47 -4.88
C ARG A 62 -10.37 -4.54 -4.44
N ASP A 63 -11.36 -5.08 -3.77
CA ASP A 63 -12.54 -4.30 -3.38
C ASP A 63 -12.20 -3.15 -2.42
N LEU A 64 -11.07 -3.22 -1.74
CA LEU A 64 -10.65 -2.19 -0.80
C LEU A 64 -9.66 -1.19 -1.40
N PHE A 65 -9.23 -1.40 -2.64
CA PHE A 65 -8.14 -0.59 -3.19
C PHE A 65 -8.48 0.91 -3.25
N ALA A 66 -9.69 1.26 -3.66
CA ALA A 66 -10.07 2.67 -3.76
C ALA A 66 -10.03 3.35 -2.40
N GLU A 67 -10.59 2.70 -1.39
CA GLU A 67 -10.60 3.25 -0.04
C GLU A 67 -9.19 3.30 0.56
N LEU A 68 -8.40 2.26 0.30
CA LEU A 68 -7.00 2.20 0.72
C LEU A 68 -6.22 3.36 0.11
N THR A 69 -6.41 3.62 -1.18
CA THR A 69 -5.73 4.70 -1.87
C THR A 69 -6.06 6.05 -1.26
N GLU A 70 -7.34 6.29 -0.94
CA GLU A 70 -7.74 7.55 -0.31
C GLU A 70 -7.10 7.70 1.08
N LYS A 71 -7.00 6.60 1.83
CA LYS A 71 -6.35 6.65 3.14
C LYS A 71 -4.88 6.99 3.01
N VAL A 72 -4.18 6.37 2.06
CA VAL A 72 -2.77 6.66 1.79
C VAL A 72 -2.61 8.14 1.46
N LYS A 73 -3.41 8.66 0.54
CA LYS A 73 -3.33 10.06 0.12
C LYS A 73 -3.54 11.02 1.28
N SER A 74 -4.42 10.67 2.20
CA SER A 74 -4.72 11.53 3.35
C SER A 74 -3.56 11.65 4.32
N LYS A 75 -2.61 10.72 4.28
CA LYS A 75 -1.47 10.67 5.22
C LYS A 75 -0.13 10.91 4.55
N HIS A 76 -0.09 10.97 3.22
CA HIS A 76 1.15 11.05 2.47
C HIS A 76 1.57 12.50 2.25
N SER A 77 2.90 12.75 2.27
CA SER A 77 3.45 14.08 2.08
C SER A 77 3.55 14.52 0.62
N TYR A 78 3.54 13.56 -0.32
CA TYR A 78 3.73 13.88 -1.73
C TYR A 78 2.46 14.45 -2.34
N GLU A 79 2.65 15.36 -3.31
CA GLU A 79 1.53 15.88 -4.09
C GLU A 79 0.90 14.78 -4.92
N ILE A 80 1.73 13.93 -5.54
CA ILE A 80 1.27 12.79 -6.34
C ILE A 80 1.93 11.52 -5.80
N PRO A 81 1.32 10.87 -4.79
CA PRO A 81 1.92 9.64 -4.27
C PRO A 81 1.74 8.47 -5.23
N CYS A 82 2.73 7.58 -5.25
CA CYS A 82 2.64 6.34 -6.00
C CYS A 82 1.84 5.33 -5.19
N VAL A 83 0.69 4.90 -5.71
CA VAL A 83 -0.11 3.84 -5.10
C VAL A 83 -0.54 2.94 -6.23
N VAL A 84 0.11 1.79 -6.38
CA VAL A 84 -0.22 0.86 -7.44
C VAL A 84 -0.43 -0.53 -6.85
N ALA A 85 -1.24 -1.33 -7.53
CA ALA A 85 -1.57 -2.68 -7.06
C ALA A 85 -1.19 -3.70 -8.12
N LEU A 86 -0.62 -4.81 -7.65
CA LEU A 86 -0.34 -5.96 -8.49
C LEU A 86 -1.23 -7.10 -8.03
N PRO A 87 -1.80 -7.88 -8.94
CA PRO A 87 -2.60 -9.03 -8.53
C PRO A 87 -1.71 -10.10 -7.89
N ILE A 88 -2.20 -10.70 -6.82
CA ILE A 88 -1.58 -11.87 -6.22
C ILE A 88 -2.24 -13.06 -6.91
N GLU A 89 -1.53 -13.66 -7.85
CA GLU A 89 -2.11 -14.71 -8.68
C GLU A 89 -2.42 -15.96 -7.85
N THR A 90 -1.48 -16.36 -7.01
CA THR A 90 -1.68 -17.53 -6.16
C THR A 90 -0.95 -17.33 -4.83
N GLY A 91 -1.40 -18.06 -3.82
CA GLY A 91 -0.78 -18.06 -2.51
C GLY A 91 -1.29 -19.27 -1.72
N ASN A 92 -0.63 -19.61 -0.62
CA ASN A 92 -1.09 -20.71 0.19
C ASN A 92 -2.43 -20.35 0.83
N GLU A 93 -3.32 -21.33 0.86
CA GLU A 93 -4.71 -21.12 1.27
C GLU A 93 -4.84 -20.54 2.68
N ASP A 94 -4.06 -21.06 3.61
CA ASP A 94 -4.13 -20.58 5.00
C ASP A 94 -3.83 -19.09 5.09
N TYR A 95 -2.83 -18.64 4.36
CA TYR A 95 -2.45 -17.23 4.38
C TYR A 95 -3.51 -16.36 3.73
N LEU A 96 -4.04 -16.79 2.60
CA LEU A 96 -5.07 -16.00 1.90
C LEU A 96 -6.35 -15.92 2.73
N ASN A 97 -6.70 -16.99 3.46
CA ASN A 97 -7.84 -16.96 4.37
C ASN A 97 -7.59 -15.98 5.51
N TRP A 98 -6.36 -15.96 6.04
CA TRP A 98 -6.00 -15.00 7.07
C TRP A 98 -6.09 -13.57 6.55
N LEU A 99 -5.58 -13.33 5.36
CA LEU A 99 -5.63 -12.00 4.73
C LEU A 99 -7.07 -11.52 4.60
N MET A 100 -7.95 -12.39 4.16
CA MET A 100 -9.37 -12.07 4.02
C MET A 100 -10.00 -11.76 5.38
N ALA A 101 -9.67 -12.56 6.39
CA ALA A 101 -10.27 -12.41 7.72
C ALA A 101 -9.84 -11.11 8.41
N GLU A 102 -8.63 -10.64 8.11
CA GLU A 102 -8.08 -9.45 8.78
C GLU A 102 -8.37 -8.15 8.05
N THR A 103 -9.01 -8.19 6.91
CA THR A 103 -9.45 -6.98 6.20
C THR A 103 -10.94 -6.78 6.39
N LYS A 104 -11.37 -5.53 6.32
CA LYS A 104 -12.79 -5.23 6.59
C LYS A 104 -13.67 -5.77 5.47
N ALA A 105 -14.91 -6.08 5.84
CA ALA A 105 -15.89 -6.53 4.87
C ALA A 105 -16.27 -5.37 3.95
N THR A 106 -16.59 -5.68 2.70
CA THR A 106 -17.08 -4.68 1.75
C THR A 106 -18.60 -4.77 1.66
N ASP A 107 -19.22 -3.73 1.15
CA ASP A 107 -20.67 -3.68 1.02
C ASP A 107 -21.16 -4.25 -0.29
N ILE A 108 -20.27 -4.87 -1.03
CA ILE A 108 -20.57 -5.29 -2.40
C ILE A 108 -21.72 -6.30 -2.50
N ASN A 109 -21.99 -7.03 -1.42
CA ASN A 109 -23.01 -8.07 -1.40
C ASN A 109 -24.25 -7.69 -0.61
N LYS A 110 -24.41 -6.45 -0.30
CA LYS A 110 -25.60 -6.00 0.43
C LYS A 110 -26.73 -5.67 -0.49
#